data_8b44d081c2125a9ff71418c9713b94b1
#
_entry.id   8b44d081c2125a9ff71418c9713b94b1
#
_cell.length_a   1.000
_cell.length_b   1.000
_cell.length_c   1.000
_cell.angle_alpha   90.00
_cell.angle_beta   90.00
_cell.angle_gamma   90.00
#
_symmetry.space_group_name_H-M   'P 1'
#
loop_
_entity.id
_entity.type
_entity.pdbx_description
1 polymer ?
#
loop_
_entity_poly.entity_id
_entity_poly.type
_entity_poly.pdbx_seq_one_letter_code
_entity_poly.pdbx_strand_id
1 'polypeptide(L)'
;NSDFPVNTVNVSSDGQFILSGTDYSRIYLHDKKGEILWSKETTGPVLKTCISSNGDYVGYLTGDGVFSFGVKSSRVLWEKSFSETPSWIDMCQTADFVTVGETGSKVTLFNKAGRKVWGFRPRNCPKGVMASGGGFVLVSGTQETLKYSLDKYLVRLQIHCQKRIEKATSENLDTTSARKYFDLASSDLKKGNHLGFLTNIQLARRSAREARIIESEQTPSERRLERNEVESSLDTSSDSNEDELMSKLIQLAEMRESGILSEEEFIMAKSKLLKL
;
A
#
# COMPACT_ATOMS: atom_id res chain seq x y z
N ASN A 1 15.01 -17.82 -28.69
CA ASN A 1 14.77 -16.84 -29.76
C ASN A 1 13.34 -16.32 -29.60
N SER A 2 13.17 -15.00 -29.52
CA SER A 2 11.85 -14.41 -29.71
C SER A 2 11.59 -14.33 -31.21
N ASP A 3 10.45 -14.82 -31.67
CA ASP A 3 10.06 -14.72 -33.08
C ASP A 3 9.71 -13.28 -33.51
N PHE A 4 9.85 -12.33 -32.59
CA PHE A 4 9.42 -10.94 -32.75
C PHE A 4 10.49 -9.94 -32.32
N PRO A 5 10.51 -8.72 -32.91
CA PRO A 5 11.43 -7.66 -32.52
C PRO A 5 11.31 -7.31 -31.02
N VAL A 6 12.46 -7.27 -30.35
CA VAL A 6 12.56 -6.90 -28.94
C VAL A 6 12.83 -5.39 -28.85
N ASN A 7 11.93 -4.66 -28.19
CA ASN A 7 12.04 -3.20 -28.02
C ASN A 7 12.83 -2.80 -26.78
N THR A 8 12.80 -3.65 -25.75
CA THR A 8 13.35 -3.28 -24.44
C THR A 8 13.84 -4.54 -23.71
N VAL A 9 14.98 -4.39 -23.05
CA VAL A 9 15.59 -5.45 -22.22
C VAL A 9 16.12 -4.82 -20.95
N ASN A 10 15.88 -5.47 -19.82
CA ASN A 10 16.47 -5.14 -18.54
C ASN A 10 16.94 -6.42 -17.83
N VAL A 11 18.05 -6.30 -17.08
CA VAL A 11 18.65 -7.42 -16.34
C VAL A 11 18.63 -7.07 -14.86
N SER A 12 18.30 -8.04 -14.00
CA SER A 12 18.41 -7.90 -12.56
C SER A 12 19.88 -7.66 -12.15
N SER A 13 20.13 -6.94 -11.07
CA SER A 13 21.51 -6.59 -10.67
C SER A 13 22.36 -7.80 -10.31
N ASP A 14 21.73 -8.91 -9.92
CA ASP A 14 22.39 -10.20 -9.66
C ASP A 14 22.63 -11.03 -10.93
N GLY A 15 22.19 -10.53 -12.10
CA GLY A 15 22.34 -11.20 -13.38
C GLY A 15 21.53 -12.49 -13.54
N GLN A 16 20.61 -12.80 -12.63
CA GLN A 16 19.87 -14.06 -12.66
C GLN A 16 18.63 -14.02 -13.58
N PHE A 17 18.08 -12.80 -13.82
CA PHE A 17 16.84 -12.64 -14.56
C PHE A 17 16.96 -11.57 -15.64
N ILE A 18 16.36 -11.83 -16.79
CA ILE A 18 16.31 -10.93 -17.94
C ILE A 18 14.85 -10.72 -18.29
N LEU A 19 14.41 -9.46 -18.25
CA LEU A 19 13.07 -9.06 -18.63
C LEU A 19 13.13 -8.42 -20.01
N SER A 20 12.37 -8.94 -20.98
CA SER A 20 12.31 -8.39 -22.33
C SER A 20 10.88 -8.12 -22.77
N GLY A 21 10.68 -7.04 -23.53
CA GLY A 21 9.41 -6.66 -24.09
C GLY A 21 9.48 -6.50 -25.60
N THR A 22 8.41 -6.91 -26.29
CA THR A 22 8.35 -6.93 -27.75
C THR A 22 7.35 -5.92 -28.32
N ASP A 23 7.49 -5.65 -29.60
CA ASP A 23 6.57 -4.81 -30.37
C ASP A 23 5.21 -5.49 -30.61
N TYR A 24 5.16 -6.81 -30.48
CA TYR A 24 3.97 -7.62 -30.66
C TYR A 24 3.23 -7.93 -29.36
N SER A 25 3.19 -6.94 -28.46
CA SER A 25 2.39 -6.98 -27.23
C SER A 25 2.70 -8.21 -26.34
N ARG A 26 3.99 -8.54 -26.20
CA ARG A 26 4.45 -9.62 -25.32
C ARG A 26 5.61 -9.20 -24.44
N ILE A 27 5.57 -9.67 -23.21
CA ILE A 27 6.66 -9.56 -22.25
C ILE A 27 7.13 -10.96 -21.85
N TYR A 28 8.44 -11.11 -21.67
CA TYR A 28 9.09 -12.36 -21.29
C TYR A 28 10.00 -12.14 -20.09
N LEU A 29 10.00 -13.08 -19.17
CA LEU A 29 11.04 -13.20 -18.16
C LEU A 29 11.87 -14.44 -18.48
N HIS A 30 13.17 -14.26 -18.56
CA HIS A 30 14.14 -15.32 -18.78
C HIS A 30 15.02 -15.50 -17.54
N ASP A 31 15.59 -16.69 -17.39
CA ASP A 31 16.68 -16.95 -16.49
C ASP A 31 18.03 -16.47 -17.09
N LYS A 32 19.11 -16.61 -16.32
CA LYS A 32 20.47 -16.24 -16.76
C LYS A 32 20.99 -17.05 -17.94
N LYS A 33 20.39 -18.20 -18.26
CA LYS A 33 20.76 -19.02 -19.41
C LYS A 33 19.98 -18.61 -20.66
N GLY A 34 19.01 -17.70 -20.54
CA GLY A 34 18.11 -17.28 -21.60
C GLY A 34 16.89 -18.20 -21.77
N GLU A 35 16.65 -19.12 -20.84
CA GLU A 35 15.44 -19.94 -20.84
C GLU A 35 14.23 -19.13 -20.40
N ILE A 36 13.10 -19.28 -21.10
CA ILE A 36 11.87 -18.55 -20.79
C ILE A 36 11.24 -19.13 -19.52
N LEU A 37 11.21 -18.36 -18.45
CA LEU A 37 10.50 -18.71 -17.22
C LEU A 37 8.99 -18.52 -17.37
N TRP A 38 8.59 -17.43 -18.03
CA TRP A 38 7.20 -17.17 -18.43
C TRP A 38 7.13 -16.12 -19.53
N SER A 39 6.02 -16.13 -20.25
CA SER A 39 5.62 -15.06 -21.16
C SER A 39 4.18 -14.65 -20.90
N LYS A 40 3.85 -13.40 -21.17
CA LYS A 40 2.51 -12.85 -20.99
C LYS A 40 2.17 -11.90 -22.13
N GLU A 41 0.92 -11.95 -22.61
CA GLU A 41 0.37 -10.96 -23.51
C GLU A 41 0.07 -9.66 -22.74
N THR A 42 0.29 -8.54 -23.39
CA THR A 42 0.06 -7.18 -22.88
C THR A 42 -0.98 -6.48 -23.74
N THR A 43 -1.53 -5.38 -23.23
CA THR A 43 -2.58 -4.59 -23.93
C THR A 43 -2.10 -3.90 -25.19
N GLY A 44 -0.78 -3.70 -25.33
CA GLY A 44 -0.14 -3.09 -26.47
C GLY A 44 1.35 -3.37 -26.52
N PRO A 45 2.09 -2.88 -27.54
CA PRO A 45 3.53 -3.03 -27.64
C PRO A 45 4.25 -2.63 -26.36
N VAL A 46 5.22 -3.42 -25.89
CA VAL A 46 5.99 -3.10 -24.69
C VAL A 46 7.10 -2.14 -25.04
N LEU A 47 6.98 -0.90 -24.56
CA LEU A 47 7.92 0.17 -24.87
C LEU A 47 9.12 0.22 -23.92
N LYS A 48 8.90 -0.03 -22.65
CA LYS A 48 9.92 0.02 -21.60
C LYS A 48 9.66 -1.05 -20.56
N THR A 49 10.75 -1.56 -19.98
CA THR A 49 10.72 -2.49 -18.85
C THR A 49 11.61 -1.98 -17.72
N CYS A 50 11.35 -2.41 -16.51
CA CYS A 50 12.24 -2.27 -15.36
C CYS A 50 12.12 -3.51 -14.46
N ILE A 51 13.20 -3.85 -13.77
CA ILE A 51 13.27 -5.02 -12.90
C ILE A 51 14.02 -4.69 -11.61
N SER A 52 13.58 -5.23 -10.48
CA SER A 52 14.27 -5.06 -9.20
C SER A 52 15.62 -5.79 -9.17
N SER A 53 16.47 -5.42 -8.22
CA SER A 53 17.84 -5.94 -8.13
C SER A 53 17.91 -7.46 -8.07
N ASN A 54 16.99 -8.11 -7.38
CA ASN A 54 16.90 -9.56 -7.21
C ASN A 54 15.86 -10.23 -8.13
N GLY A 55 15.28 -9.47 -9.08
CA GLY A 55 14.30 -9.99 -10.02
C GLY A 55 12.90 -10.25 -9.45
N ASP A 56 12.64 -10.00 -8.16
CA ASP A 56 11.35 -10.34 -7.53
C ASP A 56 10.20 -9.46 -8.03
N TYR A 57 10.50 -8.25 -8.51
CA TYR A 57 9.52 -7.29 -9.03
C TYR A 57 9.87 -6.88 -10.45
N VAL A 58 8.84 -6.77 -11.26
CA VAL A 58 8.92 -6.37 -12.65
C VAL A 58 7.95 -5.25 -12.94
N GLY A 59 8.34 -4.34 -13.81
CA GLY A 59 7.48 -3.28 -14.32
C GLY A 59 7.60 -3.16 -15.83
N TYR A 60 6.52 -2.85 -16.51
CA TYR A 60 6.54 -2.62 -17.94
C TYR A 60 5.53 -1.56 -18.35
N LEU A 61 5.86 -0.85 -19.39
CA LEU A 61 5.06 0.21 -20.00
C LEU A 61 4.66 -0.22 -21.40
N THR A 62 3.39 -0.10 -21.72
CA THR A 62 2.84 -0.44 -23.03
C THR A 62 2.51 0.81 -23.85
N GLY A 63 2.41 0.65 -25.18
CA GLY A 63 2.20 1.74 -26.14
C GLY A 63 0.85 2.45 -25.99
N ASP A 64 -0.13 1.81 -25.40
CA ASP A 64 -1.42 2.39 -25.02
C ASP A 64 -1.38 3.23 -23.73
N GLY A 65 -0.18 3.43 -23.15
CA GLY A 65 0.02 4.29 -21.99
C GLY A 65 -0.28 3.62 -20.66
N VAL A 66 -0.31 2.29 -20.60
CA VAL A 66 -0.51 1.54 -19.35
C VAL A 66 0.84 1.13 -18.77
N PHE A 67 1.07 1.47 -17.52
CA PHE A 67 2.17 0.92 -16.72
C PHE A 67 1.66 -0.14 -15.79
N SER A 68 2.22 -1.35 -15.88
CA SER A 68 1.92 -2.50 -15.04
C SER A 68 3.10 -2.80 -14.12
N PHE A 69 2.82 -3.03 -12.84
CA PHE A 69 3.78 -3.44 -11.83
C PHE A 69 3.38 -4.78 -11.23
N GLY A 70 4.29 -5.73 -11.21
CA GLY A 70 4.02 -7.10 -10.80
C GLY A 70 5.19 -7.77 -10.09
N VAL A 71 4.99 -9.04 -9.77
CA VAL A 71 5.99 -9.91 -9.18
C VAL A 71 6.54 -10.90 -10.20
N LYS A 72 7.70 -11.49 -9.90
CA LYS A 72 8.40 -12.49 -10.71
C LYS A 72 7.51 -13.64 -11.21
N SER A 73 6.46 -14.00 -10.48
CA SER A 73 5.50 -15.03 -10.87
C SER A 73 4.48 -14.61 -11.93
N SER A 74 4.71 -13.52 -12.67
CA SER A 74 3.81 -12.90 -13.67
C SER A 74 2.54 -12.26 -13.13
N ARG A 75 2.26 -12.32 -11.82
CA ARG A 75 1.09 -11.69 -11.22
C ARG A 75 1.26 -10.17 -11.17
N VAL A 76 0.34 -9.45 -11.77
CA VAL A 76 0.25 -7.99 -11.68
C VAL A 76 -0.28 -7.61 -10.30
N LEU A 77 0.38 -6.67 -9.63
CA LEU A 77 -0.03 -6.12 -8.34
C LEU A 77 -0.91 -4.88 -8.51
N TRP A 78 -0.55 -4.02 -9.46
CA TRP A 78 -1.34 -2.86 -9.83
C TRP A 78 -0.97 -2.36 -11.22
N GLU A 79 -1.90 -1.62 -11.82
CA GLU A 79 -1.75 -0.95 -13.11
C GLU A 79 -2.18 0.51 -13.01
N LYS A 80 -1.61 1.34 -13.89
CA LYS A 80 -1.94 2.75 -14.02
C LYS A 80 -1.97 3.15 -15.48
N SER A 81 -3.08 3.74 -15.89
CA SER A 81 -3.18 4.45 -17.17
C SER A 81 -2.81 5.92 -16.97
N PHE A 82 -2.15 6.49 -17.94
CA PHE A 82 -1.70 7.89 -17.94
C PHE A 82 -2.42 8.66 -19.03
N SER A 83 -2.74 9.93 -18.74
CA SER A 83 -3.39 10.83 -19.70
C SER A 83 -2.45 11.27 -20.85
N GLU A 84 -1.16 11.30 -20.56
CA GLU A 84 -0.11 11.57 -21.53
C GLU A 84 0.78 10.34 -21.63
N THR A 85 1.25 10.01 -22.83
CA THR A 85 2.06 8.81 -23.06
C THR A 85 3.33 8.85 -22.21
N PRO A 86 3.56 7.87 -21.32
CA PRO A 86 4.81 7.78 -20.61
C PRO A 86 5.97 7.54 -21.56
N SER A 87 7.10 8.20 -21.31
CA SER A 87 8.31 8.10 -22.16
C SER A 87 9.41 7.27 -21.50
N TRP A 88 9.40 7.16 -20.19
CA TRP A 88 10.36 6.37 -19.45
C TRP A 88 9.77 5.89 -18.11
N ILE A 89 10.34 4.80 -17.61
CA ILE A 89 10.08 4.23 -16.29
C ILE A 89 11.39 3.83 -15.66
N ASP A 90 11.47 3.87 -14.35
CA ASP A 90 12.57 3.31 -13.58
C ASP A 90 12.13 2.86 -12.21
N MET A 91 12.87 1.93 -11.61
CA MET A 91 12.56 1.28 -10.34
C MET A 91 13.80 1.25 -9.45
N CYS A 92 13.66 1.56 -8.16
CA CYS A 92 14.76 1.35 -7.23
C CYS A 92 15.01 -0.14 -7.00
N GLN A 93 16.22 -0.48 -6.52
CA GLN A 93 16.67 -1.88 -6.38
C GLN A 93 15.71 -2.77 -5.59
N THR A 94 15.07 -2.23 -4.56
CA THR A 94 14.12 -2.93 -3.68
C THR A 94 12.67 -2.90 -4.17
N ALA A 95 12.43 -2.22 -5.31
CA ALA A 95 11.10 -1.95 -5.86
C ALA A 95 10.14 -1.17 -4.93
N ASP A 96 10.66 -0.52 -3.87
CA ASP A 96 9.82 0.28 -2.97
C ASP A 96 9.27 1.53 -3.63
N PHE A 97 10.00 2.00 -4.64
CA PHE A 97 9.61 3.15 -5.45
C PHE A 97 9.78 2.87 -6.93
N VAL A 98 8.83 3.39 -7.69
CA VAL A 98 8.84 3.38 -9.15
C VAL A 98 8.57 4.79 -9.65
N THR A 99 9.36 5.27 -10.60
CA THR A 99 9.14 6.53 -11.29
C THR A 99 8.60 6.29 -12.68
N VAL A 100 7.67 7.15 -13.08
CA VAL A 100 7.13 7.21 -14.43
C VAL A 100 7.21 8.66 -14.91
N GLY A 101 7.80 8.86 -16.10
CA GLY A 101 7.88 10.16 -16.76
C GLY A 101 6.99 10.21 -17.99
N GLU A 102 6.09 11.18 -18.05
CA GLU A 102 5.16 11.44 -19.15
C GLU A 102 5.75 12.43 -20.16
N THR A 103 5.35 12.36 -21.42
CA THR A 103 5.85 13.23 -22.50
C THR A 103 5.57 14.71 -22.24
N GLY A 104 4.50 15.05 -21.55
CA GLY A 104 4.16 16.41 -21.09
C GLY A 104 4.96 16.91 -19.90
N SER A 105 6.18 16.40 -19.73
CA SER A 105 7.11 16.81 -18.66
C SER A 105 6.62 16.55 -17.24
N LYS A 106 5.74 15.59 -17.02
CA LYS A 106 5.32 15.20 -15.68
C LYS A 106 6.07 13.96 -15.22
N VAL A 107 6.63 14.04 -14.03
CA VAL A 107 7.25 12.90 -13.34
C VAL A 107 6.41 12.52 -12.14
N THR A 108 6.06 11.25 -12.03
CA THR A 108 5.31 10.73 -10.91
C THR A 108 6.09 9.60 -10.24
N LEU A 109 6.19 9.67 -8.91
CA LEU A 109 6.75 8.64 -8.06
C LEU A 109 5.63 7.87 -7.39
N PHE A 110 5.67 6.56 -7.53
CA PHE A 110 4.76 5.62 -6.86
C PHE A 110 5.52 4.80 -5.82
N ASN A 111 4.86 4.42 -4.75
CA ASN A 111 5.37 3.38 -3.87
C ASN A 111 4.99 1.99 -4.38
N LYS A 112 5.54 0.95 -3.76
CA LYS A 112 5.30 -0.46 -4.07
C LYS A 112 3.81 -0.86 -4.11
N ALA A 113 2.95 -0.16 -3.38
CA ALA A 113 1.50 -0.38 -3.36
C ALA A 113 0.74 0.42 -4.44
N GLY A 114 1.43 1.05 -5.39
CA GLY A 114 0.83 1.83 -6.46
C GLY A 114 0.24 3.17 -6.02
N ARG A 115 0.54 3.62 -4.80
CA ARG A 115 0.09 4.93 -4.32
C ARG A 115 1.06 6.00 -4.76
N LYS A 116 0.54 7.09 -5.33
CA LYS A 116 1.34 8.26 -5.66
C LYS A 116 1.96 8.85 -4.40
N VAL A 117 3.29 8.91 -4.37
CA VAL A 117 4.09 9.49 -3.30
C VAL A 117 4.33 10.96 -3.57
N TRP A 118 4.70 11.28 -4.81
CA TRP A 118 5.15 12.58 -5.22
C TRP A 118 5.01 12.75 -6.73
N GLY A 119 5.01 13.97 -7.19
CA GLY A 119 5.05 14.30 -8.62
C GLY A 119 5.36 15.76 -8.84
N PHE A 120 6.02 16.06 -9.93
CA PHE A 120 6.32 17.42 -10.34
C PHE A 120 6.39 17.53 -11.87
N ARG A 121 6.45 18.74 -12.37
CA ARG A 121 6.63 19.04 -13.79
C ARG A 121 7.95 19.78 -14.00
N PRO A 122 9.00 19.11 -14.52
CA PRO A 122 10.21 19.79 -14.99
C PRO A 122 9.91 20.63 -16.24
N ARG A 123 10.78 21.58 -16.56
CA ARG A 123 10.60 22.46 -17.73
C ARG A 123 10.72 21.75 -19.07
N ASN A 124 11.40 20.61 -19.13
CA ASN A 124 11.69 19.85 -20.34
C ASN A 124 11.33 18.38 -20.20
N CYS A 125 11.14 17.69 -21.32
CA CYS A 125 10.79 16.27 -21.36
C CYS A 125 11.82 15.43 -20.58
N PRO A 126 11.45 14.81 -19.46
CA PRO A 126 12.41 14.18 -18.59
C PRO A 126 12.80 12.78 -19.06
N LYS A 127 14.10 12.50 -18.94
CA LYS A 127 14.59 11.14 -18.74
C LYS A 127 15.05 11.06 -17.30
N GLY A 128 14.79 9.97 -16.62
CA GLY A 128 15.10 9.86 -15.20
C GLY A 128 15.68 8.53 -14.79
N VAL A 129 16.43 8.55 -13.73
CA VAL A 129 17.00 7.38 -13.08
C VAL A 129 16.73 7.48 -11.59
N MET A 130 16.30 6.39 -10.98
CA MET A 130 16.12 6.32 -9.55
C MET A 130 17.38 5.81 -8.86
N ALA A 131 17.73 6.39 -7.71
CA ALA A 131 18.80 5.87 -6.89
C ALA A 131 18.47 4.46 -6.37
N SER A 132 19.50 3.62 -6.29
CA SER A 132 19.38 2.22 -5.88
C SER A 132 18.64 2.04 -4.55
N GLY A 133 18.91 2.87 -3.55
CA GLY A 133 18.22 2.85 -2.25
C GLY A 133 16.91 3.62 -2.19
N GLY A 134 16.43 4.20 -3.31
CA GLY A 134 15.20 5.01 -3.31
C GLY A 134 15.30 6.37 -2.62
N GLY A 135 16.51 6.80 -2.21
CA GLY A 135 16.69 8.05 -1.45
C GLY A 135 16.55 9.33 -2.28
N PHE A 136 16.72 9.23 -3.59
CA PHE A 136 16.53 10.36 -4.51
C PHE A 136 16.18 9.91 -5.92
N VAL A 137 15.65 10.84 -6.71
CA VAL A 137 15.39 10.69 -8.14
C VAL A 137 16.24 11.72 -8.87
N LEU A 138 17.02 11.27 -9.84
CA LEU A 138 17.67 12.14 -10.83
C LEU A 138 16.73 12.29 -12.03
N VAL A 139 16.48 13.49 -12.44
CA VAL A 139 15.68 13.78 -13.63
C VAL A 139 16.54 14.65 -14.55
N SER A 140 16.80 14.14 -15.74
CA SER A 140 17.58 14.84 -16.76
C SER A 140 16.63 15.39 -17.83
N GLY A 141 16.71 16.67 -18.07
CA GLY A 141 16.13 17.34 -19.23
C GLY A 141 17.18 17.55 -20.32
N THR A 142 16.84 18.33 -21.34
CA THR A 142 17.77 18.66 -22.46
C THR A 142 18.91 19.60 -22.06
N GLN A 143 18.74 20.36 -20.98
CA GLN A 143 19.69 21.40 -20.56
C GLN A 143 20.13 21.29 -19.11
N GLU A 144 19.45 20.47 -18.29
CA GLU A 144 19.73 20.37 -16.86
C GLU A 144 19.45 18.97 -16.32
N THR A 145 20.18 18.60 -15.26
CA THR A 145 19.88 17.41 -14.47
C THR A 145 19.54 17.86 -13.05
N LEU A 146 18.37 17.48 -12.59
CA LEU A 146 17.85 17.83 -11.27
C LEU A 146 17.86 16.62 -10.35
N LYS A 147 18.37 16.80 -9.13
CA LYS A 147 18.31 15.80 -8.08
C LYS A 147 17.18 16.14 -7.12
N TYR A 148 16.25 15.21 -6.96
CA TYR A 148 15.15 15.32 -6.00
C TYR A 148 15.35 14.36 -4.85
N SER A 149 15.64 14.88 -3.64
CA SER A 149 15.72 14.08 -2.43
C SER A 149 14.31 13.74 -1.93
N LEU A 150 14.13 12.50 -1.52
CA LEU A 150 12.90 12.04 -0.85
C LEU A 150 12.87 12.40 0.63
N ASP A 151 13.99 12.82 1.22
CA ASP A 151 14.09 13.11 2.67
C ASP A 151 13.02 14.07 3.15
N LYS A 152 12.80 15.17 2.42
CA LYS A 152 11.75 16.14 2.76
C LYS A 152 10.35 15.53 2.78
N TYR A 153 10.09 14.55 1.91
CA TYR A 153 8.83 13.83 1.89
C TYR A 153 8.73 12.89 3.09
N LEU A 154 9.77 12.15 3.39
CA LEU A 154 9.81 11.20 4.52
C LEU A 154 9.65 11.95 5.86
N VAL A 155 10.33 13.07 6.03
CA VAL A 155 10.17 13.95 7.21
C VAL A 155 8.73 14.46 7.34
N ARG A 156 8.09 14.87 6.24
CA ARG A 156 6.66 15.27 6.27
C ARG A 156 5.75 14.12 6.69
N LEU A 157 6.00 12.90 6.21
CA LEU A 157 5.25 11.72 6.64
C LEU A 157 5.40 11.48 8.15
N GLN A 158 6.61 11.64 8.67
CA GLN A 158 6.89 11.52 10.11
C GLN A 158 6.09 12.53 10.91
N ILE A 159 6.15 13.80 10.54
CA ILE A 159 5.40 14.88 11.21
C ILE A 159 3.88 14.62 11.17
N HIS A 160 3.35 14.19 10.03
CA HIS A 160 1.92 13.86 9.92
C HIS A 160 1.50 12.66 10.78
N CYS A 161 2.38 11.66 10.89
CA CYS A 161 2.14 10.51 11.76
C CYS A 161 2.14 10.93 13.23
N GLN A 162 3.13 11.71 13.64
CA GLN A 162 3.23 12.23 15.01
C GLN A 162 1.97 13.02 15.41
N LYS A 163 1.53 13.97 14.59
CA LYS A 163 0.30 14.74 14.84
C LYS A 163 -0.93 13.85 15.00
N ARG A 164 -1.00 12.75 14.24
CA ARG A 164 -2.12 11.80 14.37
C ARG A 164 -2.08 11.04 15.69
N ILE A 165 -0.88 10.61 16.12
CA ILE A 165 -0.68 9.94 17.41
C ILE A 165 -1.02 10.91 18.55
N GLU A 166 -0.55 12.15 18.48
CA GLU A 166 -0.86 13.19 19.47
C GLU A 166 -2.37 13.44 19.59
N LYS A 167 -3.06 13.55 18.44
CA LYS A 167 -4.52 13.68 18.42
C LYS A 167 -5.21 12.46 19.06
N ALA A 168 -4.84 11.25 18.70
CA ALA A 168 -5.40 10.04 19.31
C ALA A 168 -5.14 9.98 20.82
N THR A 169 -3.96 10.42 21.28
CA THR A 169 -3.64 10.52 22.72
C THR A 169 -4.53 11.57 23.42
N SER A 170 -4.78 12.72 22.80
CA SER A 170 -5.66 13.75 23.37
C SER A 170 -7.13 13.32 23.43
N GLU A 171 -7.52 12.34 22.63
CA GLU A 171 -8.84 11.70 22.64
C GLU A 171 -8.90 10.48 23.58
N ASN A 172 -7.89 10.32 24.45
CA ASN A 172 -7.76 9.22 25.42
C ASN A 172 -7.77 7.81 24.78
N LEU A 173 -7.19 7.66 23.58
CA LEU A 173 -7.06 6.39 22.88
C LEU A 173 -5.72 5.72 23.21
N ASP A 174 -5.69 4.37 23.22
CA ASP A 174 -4.44 3.61 23.38
C ASP A 174 -3.52 3.78 22.18
N THR A 175 -2.47 4.54 22.33
CA THR A 175 -1.47 4.82 21.31
C THR A 175 -0.16 4.05 21.49
N THR A 176 -0.08 3.09 22.42
CA THR A 176 1.15 2.37 22.77
C THR A 176 1.79 1.71 21.55
N SER A 177 1.02 0.93 20.80
CA SER A 177 1.49 0.27 19.57
C SER A 177 1.89 1.29 18.48
N ALA A 178 1.12 2.38 18.34
CA ALA A 178 1.42 3.42 17.36
C ALA A 178 2.73 4.14 17.68
N ARG A 179 3.00 4.45 18.94
CA ARG A 179 4.27 5.05 19.40
C ARG A 179 5.45 4.12 19.15
N LYS A 180 5.33 2.84 19.50
CA LYS A 180 6.37 1.83 19.26
C LYS A 180 6.80 1.80 17.78
N TYR A 181 5.85 1.71 16.85
CA TYR A 181 6.16 1.71 15.43
C TYR A 181 6.69 3.06 14.93
N PHE A 182 6.26 4.17 15.52
CA PHE A 182 6.77 5.49 15.20
C PHE A 182 8.24 5.66 15.61
N ASP A 183 8.63 5.14 16.75
CA ASP A 183 10.03 5.17 17.24
C ASP A 183 10.93 4.31 16.36
N LEU A 184 10.46 3.12 15.96
CA LEU A 184 11.16 2.28 15.00
C LEU A 184 11.35 3.00 13.65
N ALA A 185 10.28 3.62 13.13
CA ALA A 185 10.37 4.40 11.90
C ALA A 185 11.38 5.55 12.04
N SER A 186 11.37 6.27 13.15
CA SER A 186 12.29 7.38 13.40
C SER A 186 13.75 6.92 13.45
N SER A 187 14.01 5.74 14.03
CA SER A 187 15.32 5.10 14.03
C SER A 187 15.77 4.71 12.62
N ASP A 188 14.85 4.10 11.84
CA ASP A 188 15.13 3.71 10.46
C ASP A 188 15.45 4.91 9.56
N LEU A 189 14.74 6.02 9.72
CA LEU A 189 15.00 7.24 8.96
C LEU A 189 16.41 7.79 9.27
N LYS A 190 16.82 7.81 10.53
CA LYS A 190 18.17 8.23 10.93
C LYS A 190 19.28 7.34 10.36
N LYS A 191 18.99 6.05 10.17
CA LYS A 191 19.91 5.07 9.58
C LYS A 191 19.90 5.06 8.05
N GLY A 192 19.03 5.88 7.41
CA GLY A 192 18.84 5.86 5.96
C GLY A 192 18.11 4.62 5.45
N ASN A 193 17.50 3.84 6.33
CA ASN A 193 16.67 2.69 5.96
C ASN A 193 15.27 3.15 5.56
N HIS A 194 15.13 3.64 4.33
CA HIS A 194 13.87 4.19 3.81
C HIS A 194 12.73 3.16 3.76
N LEU A 195 13.05 1.90 3.47
CA LEU A 195 12.07 0.82 3.46
C LEU A 195 11.52 0.55 4.87
N GLY A 196 12.41 0.35 5.84
CA GLY A 196 12.03 0.17 7.25
C GLY A 196 11.19 1.34 7.75
N PHE A 197 11.61 2.58 7.45
CA PHE A 197 10.85 3.79 7.78
C PHE A 197 9.43 3.74 7.20
N LEU A 198 9.27 3.47 5.91
CA LEU A 198 7.95 3.45 5.26
C LEU A 198 7.06 2.36 5.81
N THR A 199 7.61 1.19 6.09
CA THR A 199 6.86 0.08 6.69
C THR A 199 6.38 0.46 8.09
N ASN A 200 7.29 0.90 8.94
CA ASN A 200 6.99 1.23 10.33
C ASN A 200 6.08 2.47 10.46
N ILE A 201 6.24 3.49 9.61
CA ILE A 201 5.35 4.66 9.62
C ILE A 201 3.93 4.32 9.17
N GLN A 202 3.76 3.35 8.27
CA GLN A 202 2.44 2.85 7.87
C GLN A 202 1.77 2.07 9.01
N LEU A 203 2.52 1.22 9.71
CA LEU A 203 2.03 0.49 10.89
C LEU A 203 1.64 1.46 12.01
N ALA A 204 2.47 2.46 12.30
CA ALA A 204 2.15 3.50 13.27
C ALA A 204 0.85 4.24 12.95
N ARG A 205 0.67 4.63 11.67
CA ARG A 205 -0.55 5.31 11.21
C ARG A 205 -1.78 4.42 11.26
N ARG A 206 -1.64 3.14 10.99
CA ARG A 206 -2.71 2.15 11.11
C ARG A 206 -3.09 1.96 12.57
N SER A 207 -2.12 1.67 13.44
CA SER A 207 -2.36 1.51 14.88
C SER A 207 -3.02 2.75 15.52
N ALA A 208 -2.59 3.97 15.15
CA ALA A 208 -3.23 5.20 15.61
C ALA A 208 -4.66 5.42 15.08
N ARG A 209 -5.05 4.77 13.98
CA ARG A 209 -6.41 4.82 13.44
C ARG A 209 -7.31 3.79 14.12
N GLU A 210 -6.77 2.63 14.46
CA GLU A 210 -7.46 1.49 15.06
C GLU A 210 -7.40 1.53 16.59
N ALA A 211 -6.81 2.58 17.17
CA ALA A 211 -6.71 2.78 18.63
C ALA A 211 -8.10 2.87 19.26
N ARG A 212 -8.26 2.16 20.38
CA ARG A 212 -9.50 2.10 21.17
C ARG A 212 -9.37 2.99 22.40
N ILE A 213 -10.50 3.39 22.98
CA ILE A 213 -10.54 4.13 24.23
C ILE A 213 -9.86 3.29 25.31
N ILE A 214 -8.98 3.93 26.09
CA ILE A 214 -8.38 3.30 27.27
C ILE A 214 -9.51 3.14 28.28
N GLU A 215 -10.01 1.91 28.43
CA GLU A 215 -10.85 1.58 29.57
C GLU A 215 -9.98 1.77 30.83
N SER A 216 -10.36 2.69 31.71
CA SER A 216 -9.74 2.80 33.02
C SER A 216 -9.81 1.42 33.66
N GLU A 217 -8.68 0.90 34.12
CA GLU A 217 -8.62 -0.35 34.91
C GLU A 217 -9.46 -0.13 36.19
N GLN A 218 -10.76 -0.32 36.08
CA GLN A 218 -11.58 -0.51 37.25
C GLN A 218 -11.15 -1.83 37.88
N THR A 219 -10.70 -1.74 39.13
CA THR A 219 -10.35 -2.93 39.89
C THR A 219 -11.56 -3.87 39.95
N PRO A 220 -11.35 -5.21 40.07
CA PRO A 220 -12.46 -6.17 40.18
C PRO A 220 -13.43 -5.85 41.34
N SER A 221 -12.95 -5.13 42.35
CA SER A 221 -13.77 -4.63 43.49
C SER A 221 -14.67 -3.45 43.10
N GLU A 222 -14.21 -2.52 42.24
CA GLU A 222 -15.03 -1.38 41.77
C GLU A 222 -16.14 -1.83 40.83
N ARG A 223 -15.85 -2.79 39.92
CA ARG A 223 -16.89 -3.41 39.07
C ARG A 223 -17.96 -4.15 39.86
N ARG A 224 -17.60 -4.67 41.02
CA ARG A 224 -18.52 -5.38 41.91
C ARG A 224 -19.41 -4.43 42.73
N LEU A 225 -18.88 -3.26 43.06
CA LEU A 225 -19.65 -2.20 43.74
C LEU A 225 -20.65 -1.55 42.78
N GLU A 226 -20.25 -1.18 41.57
CA GLU A 226 -21.15 -0.63 40.52
C GLU A 226 -22.25 -1.63 40.14
N ARG A 227 -21.93 -2.95 40.05
CA ARG A 227 -22.92 -3.99 39.74
C ARG A 227 -23.95 -4.11 40.89
N ASN A 228 -23.51 -4.02 42.14
CA ASN A 228 -24.40 -4.07 43.31
C ASN A 228 -25.26 -2.79 43.46
N GLU A 229 -24.75 -1.62 43.06
CA GLU A 229 -25.53 -0.37 43.03
C GLU A 229 -26.57 -0.37 41.90
N VAL A 230 -26.26 -0.94 40.73
CA VAL A 230 -27.19 -1.12 39.61
C VAL A 230 -28.25 -2.16 39.91
N GLU A 231 -27.90 -3.28 40.60
CA GLU A 231 -28.88 -4.32 41.03
C GLU A 231 -29.81 -3.83 42.11
N SER A 232 -29.38 -2.88 42.97
CA SER A 232 -30.25 -2.28 44.01
C SER A 232 -31.20 -1.21 43.52
N SER A 233 -31.02 -0.72 42.30
CA SER A 233 -31.87 0.33 41.65
C SER A 233 -32.85 -0.21 40.60
N LEU A 234 -32.84 -1.52 40.31
CA LEU A 234 -33.68 -2.18 39.32
C LEU A 234 -34.76 -3.10 39.93
N ASP A 235 -35.52 -2.57 40.91
CA ASP A 235 -36.82 -3.11 41.25
C ASP A 235 -37.90 -2.15 40.80
N THR A 236 -38.22 -2.12 39.53
CA THR A 236 -39.55 -1.86 38.95
C THR A 236 -39.60 -2.06 37.45
N SER A 237 -40.24 -3.15 37.03
CA SER A 237 -41.13 -3.34 35.88
C SER A 237 -40.66 -2.95 34.44
N SER A 238 -40.72 -3.99 33.58
CA SER A 238 -40.95 -3.95 32.13
C SER A 238 -39.79 -3.49 31.23
N ASP A 239 -38.94 -4.46 30.83
CA ASP A 239 -38.46 -4.52 29.42
C ASP A 239 -37.68 -5.81 29.12
N SER A 240 -38.23 -6.97 29.48
CA SER A 240 -37.60 -8.27 29.18
C SER A 240 -37.60 -8.65 27.67
N ASN A 241 -38.36 -7.92 26.85
CA ASN A 241 -38.45 -8.19 25.42
C ASN A 241 -37.44 -7.45 24.57
N GLU A 242 -37.00 -6.26 24.94
CA GLU A 242 -36.03 -5.47 24.16
C GLU A 242 -34.59 -6.01 24.34
N ASP A 243 -34.21 -6.40 25.56
CA ASP A 243 -32.90 -6.99 25.83
C ASP A 243 -32.72 -8.36 25.18
N GLU A 244 -33.76 -9.18 25.13
CA GLU A 244 -33.73 -10.46 24.42
C GLU A 244 -33.63 -10.28 22.90
N LEU A 245 -34.28 -9.26 22.35
CA LEU A 245 -34.22 -8.91 20.94
C LEU A 245 -32.84 -8.37 20.54
N MET A 246 -32.23 -7.54 21.38
CA MET A 246 -30.90 -7.00 21.19
C MET A 246 -29.85 -8.12 21.27
N SER A 247 -29.95 -9.03 22.22
CA SER A 247 -29.06 -10.19 22.35
C SER A 247 -29.11 -11.08 21.09
N LYS A 248 -30.30 -11.34 20.55
CA LYS A 248 -30.47 -12.11 19.29
C LYS A 248 -29.90 -11.39 18.07
N LEU A 249 -29.98 -10.07 17.99
CA LEU A 249 -29.38 -9.28 16.91
C LEU A 249 -27.85 -9.31 16.95
N ILE A 250 -27.24 -9.25 18.14
CA ILE A 250 -25.80 -9.35 18.34
C ILE A 250 -25.33 -10.75 17.89
N GLN A 251 -26.04 -11.80 18.28
CA GLN A 251 -25.70 -13.18 17.93
C GLN A 251 -25.76 -13.43 16.40
N LEU A 252 -26.75 -12.83 15.72
CA LEU A 252 -26.84 -12.87 14.25
C LEU A 252 -25.68 -12.12 13.57
N ALA A 253 -25.23 -11.01 14.13
CA ALA A 253 -24.08 -10.25 13.62
C ALA A 253 -22.78 -11.05 13.75
N GLU A 254 -22.55 -11.71 14.89
CA GLU A 254 -21.40 -12.59 15.11
C GLU A 254 -21.39 -13.80 14.17
N MET A 255 -22.54 -14.39 13.90
CA MET A 255 -22.68 -15.51 12.95
C MET A 255 -22.37 -15.10 11.52
N ARG A 256 -22.70 -13.87 11.13
CA ARG A 256 -22.29 -13.29 9.82
C ARG A 256 -20.78 -13.04 9.76
N GLU A 257 -20.21 -12.42 10.79
CA GLU A 257 -18.75 -12.12 10.84
C GLU A 257 -17.90 -13.40 10.88
N SER A 258 -18.39 -14.47 11.50
CA SER A 258 -17.73 -15.78 11.50
C SER A 258 -17.96 -16.60 10.22
N GLY A 259 -18.71 -16.09 9.26
CA GLY A 259 -18.98 -16.76 7.97
C GLY A 259 -19.97 -17.93 8.06
N ILE A 260 -20.68 -18.08 9.19
CA ILE A 260 -21.70 -19.10 9.39
C ILE A 260 -23.01 -18.75 8.66
N LEU A 261 -23.28 -17.43 8.49
CA LEU A 261 -24.42 -16.91 7.72
C LEU A 261 -23.91 -16.07 6.54
N SER A 262 -24.55 -16.27 5.38
CA SER A 262 -24.38 -15.39 4.23
C SER A 262 -25.06 -14.04 4.47
N GLU A 263 -24.71 -13.01 3.67
CA GLU A 263 -25.32 -11.67 3.77
C GLU A 263 -26.85 -11.73 3.55
N GLU A 264 -27.30 -12.58 2.62
CA GLU A 264 -28.74 -12.75 2.31
C GLU A 264 -29.49 -13.43 3.45
N GLU A 265 -28.90 -14.44 4.07
CA GLU A 265 -29.45 -15.13 5.25
C GLU A 265 -29.51 -14.23 6.48
N PHE A 266 -28.49 -13.39 6.69
CA PHE A 266 -28.46 -12.38 7.74
C PHE A 266 -29.57 -11.35 7.58
N ILE A 267 -29.77 -10.79 6.38
CA ILE A 267 -30.84 -9.84 6.10
C ILE A 267 -32.21 -10.45 6.33
N MET A 268 -32.41 -11.70 5.91
CA MET A 268 -33.67 -12.43 6.10
C MET A 268 -33.94 -12.72 7.57
N ALA A 269 -32.95 -13.15 8.33
CA ALA A 269 -33.06 -13.43 9.76
C ALA A 269 -33.33 -12.16 10.57
N LYS A 270 -32.63 -11.06 10.23
CA LYS A 270 -32.84 -9.75 10.86
C LYS A 270 -34.25 -9.20 10.60
N SER A 271 -34.72 -9.28 9.36
CA SER A 271 -36.08 -8.86 8.96
C SER A 271 -37.16 -9.64 9.74
N LYS A 272 -36.96 -10.95 9.89
CA LYS A 272 -37.87 -11.83 10.62
C LYS A 272 -37.90 -11.55 12.13
N LEU A 273 -36.76 -11.15 12.68
CA LEU A 273 -36.60 -10.84 14.11
C LEU A 273 -37.21 -9.48 14.46
N LEU A 274 -37.10 -8.51 13.55
CA LEU A 274 -37.64 -7.16 13.69
C LEU A 274 -39.11 -7.04 13.23
N LYS A 275 -39.71 -8.13 12.73
CA LYS A 275 -41.10 -8.17 12.15
C LYS A 275 -41.31 -7.10 11.07
N LEU A 276 -40.30 -6.82 10.28
CA LEU A 276 -40.33 -5.98 9.08
C LEU A 276 -40.59 -6.80 7.83
#